data_7c07b9e572a47a71550e5d93267262be
#
_entry.id   7c07b9e572a47a71550e5d93267262be
#
_cell.length_a   1.000
_cell.length_b   1.000
_cell.length_c   1.000
_cell.angle_alpha   90.00
_cell.angle_beta   90.00
_cell.angle_gamma   90.00
#
_symmetry.space_group_name_H-M   'P 1'
#
loop_
_entity.id
_entity.type
_entity.pdbx_description
1 polymer ?
#
loop_
_entity_poly.entity_id
_entity_poly.type
_entity_poly.pdbx_seq_one_letter_code
_entity_poly.pdbx_strand_id
1 'polypeptide(L)'
;MKLWGGRFTKETNELVNNFNASISFDQKFYKQDIQGSIAHATMLAAQGIISEDEEKQITDGLKGILSDIESGKLEITDEYEDIHTFMEATLIERIGDAGKKLHTGRSRNDQVALDMRLYTRDEVKNVDEEVRELMEVILRIIKENVDTYMPGFTHLQKAQPVTVAHHFSAYFEMFRRDRSRLHDIYNRMNYCPLGAGALAGTTYPLNREMTAELLGFAGPTLNSMDSVSDRDYVIEFLSALSTIMMHLSRFSEEICIWNSNEYKFIELDDAFSTGSSIMPQKKNPDIAELVRGKTGRVYGALMSILTTMKGIPLAYNKDMQEDKELTFDAIDTVKGCVSLFKGMIDTMKFNNTRMEDSAKKGFTNATDAADYLVKKGVPFRDAHGIVGQLVLMCIDKGIALDDLSLDEYKKISPVFEEDVYEAISLKTCVEKRLTLGAPGPEVMNKVIGLYDEYMKDNQKL
;
A
#
# COMPACT_ATOMS: atom_id res chain seq x y z
N MET A 1 -29.03 -2.79 24.02
CA MET A 1 -29.01 -2.60 25.50
C MET A 1 -28.05 -1.46 25.85
N LYS A 2 -28.38 -0.60 26.86
CA LYS A 2 -27.49 0.47 27.33
C LYS A 2 -27.00 0.17 28.73
N LEU A 3 -25.69 0.30 28.96
CA LEU A 3 -25.08 0.14 30.29
C LEU A 3 -24.95 1.47 31.05
N TRP A 4 -25.50 2.57 30.49
CA TRP A 4 -25.52 3.91 31.09
C TRP A 4 -26.94 4.47 31.09
N GLY A 5 -27.28 5.36 32.03
CA GLY A 5 -28.62 5.95 32.03
C GLY A 5 -29.11 6.51 33.35
N GLY A 6 -28.37 6.35 34.44
CA GLY A 6 -28.84 6.71 35.80
C GLY A 6 -29.28 8.17 36.02
N ARG A 7 -28.87 9.11 35.10
CA ARG A 7 -29.26 10.52 35.16
C ARG A 7 -30.50 10.84 34.32
N PHE A 8 -30.80 10.00 33.31
CA PHE A 8 -31.83 10.32 32.33
C PHE A 8 -33.22 9.91 32.79
N THR A 9 -34.18 10.80 32.63
CA THR A 9 -35.59 10.62 33.06
C THR A 9 -36.50 10.22 31.92
N LYS A 10 -35.99 10.16 30.67
CA LYS A 10 -36.75 9.79 29.48
C LYS A 10 -35.95 8.76 28.67
N GLU A 11 -36.64 7.88 27.98
CA GLU A 11 -36.03 7.00 27.00
C GLU A 11 -35.46 7.79 25.83
N THR A 12 -34.32 7.32 25.27
CA THR A 12 -33.72 7.93 24.11
C THR A 12 -34.56 7.60 22.88
N ASN A 13 -34.73 8.59 21.98
CA ASN A 13 -35.43 8.39 20.74
C ASN A 13 -34.71 7.33 19.88
N GLU A 14 -35.47 6.44 19.24
CA GLU A 14 -34.95 5.34 18.45
C GLU A 14 -34.04 5.84 17.30
N LEU A 15 -34.39 6.93 16.61
CA LEU A 15 -33.54 7.53 15.56
C LEU A 15 -32.19 7.98 16.11
N VAL A 16 -32.14 8.50 17.34
CA VAL A 16 -30.89 8.90 18.00
C VAL A 16 -30.06 7.67 18.33
N ASN A 17 -30.70 6.58 18.76
CA ASN A 17 -29.98 5.33 19.04
C ASN A 17 -29.33 4.78 17.79
N ASN A 18 -30.08 4.69 16.67
CA ASN A 18 -29.60 4.17 15.42
C ASN A 18 -28.52 5.08 14.80
N PHE A 19 -28.65 6.40 14.91
CA PHE A 19 -27.65 7.35 14.46
C PHE A 19 -26.32 7.29 15.21
N ASN A 20 -26.37 6.97 16.51
CA ASN A 20 -25.19 6.86 17.36
C ASN A 20 -24.54 5.48 17.34
N ALA A 21 -25.23 4.44 16.92
CA ALA A 21 -24.73 3.06 16.91
C ALA A 21 -23.55 2.89 15.96
N SER A 22 -22.54 2.16 16.39
CA SER A 22 -21.32 1.87 15.61
C SER A 22 -21.08 0.38 15.40
N ILE A 23 -21.87 -0.49 16.01
CA ILE A 23 -21.64 -1.94 16.00
C ILE A 23 -21.60 -2.53 14.58
N SER A 24 -22.32 -1.94 13.62
CA SER A 24 -22.32 -2.41 12.22
C SER A 24 -20.94 -2.37 11.56
N PHE A 25 -20.06 -1.49 12.02
CA PHE A 25 -18.69 -1.35 11.48
C PHE A 25 -17.61 -1.62 12.54
N ASP A 26 -17.78 -1.25 13.82
CA ASP A 26 -16.75 -1.44 14.84
C ASP A 26 -16.58 -2.91 15.26
N GLN A 27 -17.55 -3.78 14.95
CA GLN A 27 -17.37 -5.22 15.10
C GLN A 27 -16.11 -5.77 14.40
N LYS A 28 -15.54 -5.05 13.44
CA LYS A 28 -14.28 -5.47 12.76
C LYS A 28 -13.13 -5.64 13.74
N PHE A 29 -13.06 -4.91 14.82
CA PHE A 29 -12.00 -5.03 15.81
C PHE A 29 -12.38 -5.81 17.09
N TYR A 30 -13.36 -6.70 17.01
CA TYR A 30 -13.77 -7.54 18.15
C TYR A 30 -12.59 -8.30 18.81
N LYS A 31 -11.61 -8.72 18.01
CA LYS A 31 -10.39 -9.39 18.52
C LYS A 31 -9.54 -8.45 19.38
N GLN A 32 -9.38 -7.23 18.91
CA GLN A 32 -8.59 -6.20 19.59
C GLN A 32 -9.26 -5.78 20.92
N ASP A 33 -10.59 -5.64 20.94
CA ASP A 33 -11.34 -5.35 22.17
C ASP A 33 -11.16 -6.46 23.20
N ILE A 34 -11.25 -7.74 22.79
CA ILE A 34 -11.02 -8.88 23.68
C ILE A 34 -9.57 -8.90 24.16
N GLN A 35 -8.60 -8.69 23.29
CA GLN A 35 -7.18 -8.67 23.62
C GLN A 35 -6.86 -7.55 24.63
N GLY A 36 -7.37 -6.35 24.38
CA GLY A 36 -7.24 -5.19 25.27
C GLY A 36 -7.89 -5.44 26.64
N SER A 37 -9.07 -6.04 26.63
CA SER A 37 -9.81 -6.40 27.86
C SER A 37 -9.10 -7.47 28.70
N ILE A 38 -8.49 -8.48 28.07
CA ILE A 38 -7.68 -9.50 28.76
C ILE A 38 -6.47 -8.84 29.42
N ALA A 39 -5.71 -8.01 28.70
CA ALA A 39 -4.56 -7.30 29.24
C ALA A 39 -4.93 -6.38 30.41
N HIS A 40 -6.08 -5.70 30.30
CA HIS A 40 -6.60 -4.85 31.37
C HIS A 40 -6.96 -5.65 32.62
N ALA A 41 -7.68 -6.75 32.48
CA ALA A 41 -8.04 -7.62 33.60
C ALA A 41 -6.82 -8.18 34.34
N THR A 42 -5.83 -8.66 33.55
CA THR A 42 -4.57 -9.19 34.09
C THR A 42 -3.80 -8.10 34.87
N MET A 43 -3.76 -6.88 34.35
CA MET A 43 -3.15 -5.74 35.06
C MET A 43 -3.93 -5.39 36.32
N LEU A 44 -5.26 -5.36 36.30
CA LEU A 44 -6.09 -5.07 37.49
C LEU A 44 -5.83 -6.07 38.63
N ALA A 45 -5.70 -7.35 38.31
CA ALA A 45 -5.37 -8.38 39.31
C ALA A 45 -3.96 -8.20 39.85
N ALA A 46 -2.97 -7.96 39.00
CA ALA A 46 -1.59 -7.71 39.41
C ALA A 46 -1.46 -6.48 40.36
N GLN A 47 -2.35 -5.50 40.22
CA GLN A 47 -2.40 -4.33 41.09
C GLN A 47 -3.32 -4.54 42.31
N GLY A 48 -3.90 -5.73 42.51
CA GLY A 48 -4.78 -6.05 43.61
C GLY A 48 -6.13 -5.32 43.59
N ILE A 49 -6.55 -4.82 42.43
CA ILE A 49 -7.83 -4.12 42.24
C ILE A 49 -8.97 -5.12 42.09
N ILE A 50 -8.72 -6.24 41.47
CA ILE A 50 -9.60 -7.43 41.44
C ILE A 50 -8.80 -8.64 41.95
N SER A 51 -9.51 -9.71 42.34
CA SER A 51 -8.84 -10.94 42.76
C SER A 51 -8.33 -11.76 41.55
N GLU A 52 -7.35 -12.68 41.78
CA GLU A 52 -6.87 -13.62 40.78
C GLU A 52 -8.00 -14.54 40.26
N ASP A 53 -8.95 -14.92 41.12
CA ASP A 53 -10.08 -15.73 40.68
C ASP A 53 -11.03 -14.95 39.76
N GLU A 54 -11.24 -13.67 40.01
CA GLU A 54 -12.04 -12.79 39.14
C GLU A 54 -11.33 -12.54 37.80
N GLU A 55 -10.00 -12.30 37.81
CA GLU A 55 -9.20 -12.19 36.60
C GLU A 55 -9.34 -13.45 35.75
N LYS A 56 -9.18 -14.62 36.36
CA LYS A 56 -9.28 -15.90 35.64
C LYS A 56 -10.69 -16.07 35.04
N GLN A 57 -11.76 -15.76 35.78
CA GLN A 57 -13.13 -15.85 35.25
C GLN A 57 -13.31 -14.91 34.04
N ILE A 58 -12.83 -13.67 34.15
CA ILE A 58 -12.93 -12.67 33.08
C ILE A 58 -12.15 -13.12 31.84
N THR A 59 -10.89 -13.52 32.00
CA THR A 59 -10.03 -13.90 30.87
C THR A 59 -10.50 -15.18 30.19
N ASP A 60 -10.93 -16.19 30.96
CA ASP A 60 -11.50 -17.42 30.41
C ASP A 60 -12.86 -17.15 29.71
N GLY A 61 -13.69 -16.28 30.29
CA GLY A 61 -14.94 -15.83 29.66
C GLY A 61 -14.72 -15.12 28.33
N LEU A 62 -13.77 -14.19 28.27
CA LEU A 62 -13.42 -13.47 27.04
C LEU A 62 -12.84 -14.40 25.96
N LYS A 63 -11.95 -15.34 26.32
CA LYS A 63 -11.44 -16.36 25.40
C LYS A 63 -12.57 -17.26 24.89
N GLY A 64 -13.53 -17.62 25.74
CA GLY A 64 -14.71 -18.36 25.33
C GLY A 64 -15.57 -17.59 24.35
N ILE A 65 -15.79 -16.29 24.56
CA ILE A 65 -16.51 -15.43 23.62
C ILE A 65 -15.79 -15.38 22.25
N LEU A 66 -14.47 -15.16 22.25
CA LEU A 66 -13.66 -15.18 21.04
C LEU A 66 -13.83 -16.47 20.24
N SER A 67 -13.70 -17.62 20.92
CA SER A 67 -13.85 -18.94 20.28
C SER A 67 -15.26 -19.15 19.72
N ASP A 68 -16.29 -18.70 20.41
CA ASP A 68 -17.67 -18.84 19.97
C ASP A 68 -17.98 -17.95 18.76
N ILE A 69 -17.44 -16.74 18.71
CA ILE A 69 -17.55 -15.84 17.53
C ILE A 69 -16.82 -16.47 16.34
N GLU A 70 -15.56 -16.90 16.51
CA GLU A 70 -14.75 -17.49 15.44
C GLU A 70 -15.33 -18.82 14.90
N SER A 71 -16.02 -19.59 15.75
CA SER A 71 -16.71 -20.82 15.33
C SER A 71 -18.14 -20.61 14.82
N GLY A 72 -18.63 -19.38 14.81
CA GLY A 72 -20.00 -19.04 14.39
C GLY A 72 -21.11 -19.49 15.35
N LYS A 73 -20.77 -19.84 16.60
CA LYS A 73 -21.74 -20.17 17.65
C LYS A 73 -22.36 -18.94 18.28
N LEU A 74 -21.65 -17.83 18.30
CA LEU A 74 -22.09 -16.54 18.78
C LEU A 74 -22.03 -15.53 17.64
N GLU A 75 -23.17 -14.97 17.29
CA GLU A 75 -23.29 -13.91 16.29
C GLU A 75 -23.30 -12.55 16.97
N ILE A 76 -22.54 -11.60 16.40
CA ILE A 76 -22.55 -10.20 16.83
C ILE A 76 -23.81 -9.55 16.24
N THR A 77 -24.75 -9.09 17.09
CA THR A 77 -26.02 -8.52 16.66
C THR A 77 -26.05 -7.01 16.80
N ASP A 78 -26.92 -6.34 16.05
CA ASP A 78 -27.15 -4.89 16.04
C ASP A 78 -28.03 -4.37 17.19
N GLU A 79 -28.37 -5.22 18.16
CA GLU A 79 -29.13 -4.84 19.36
C GLU A 79 -28.33 -3.96 20.34
N TYR A 80 -27.02 -3.88 20.15
CA TYR A 80 -26.10 -3.12 20.98
C TYR A 80 -25.60 -1.86 20.27
N GLU A 81 -25.22 -0.84 21.06
CA GLU A 81 -24.72 0.43 20.52
C GLU A 81 -23.35 0.26 19.81
N ASP A 82 -22.45 -0.50 20.45
CA ASP A 82 -21.09 -0.76 19.98
C ASP A 82 -20.60 -2.16 20.36
N ILE A 83 -19.50 -2.59 19.76
CA ILE A 83 -18.88 -3.90 20.01
C ILE A 83 -18.48 -4.05 21.48
N HIS A 84 -18.04 -2.99 22.13
CA HIS A 84 -17.61 -3.01 23.53
C HIS A 84 -18.78 -3.31 24.47
N THR A 85 -19.95 -2.72 24.21
CA THR A 85 -21.20 -3.00 24.96
C THR A 85 -21.64 -4.44 24.74
N PHE A 86 -21.54 -4.95 23.52
CA PHE A 86 -21.81 -6.35 23.19
C PHE A 86 -20.91 -7.30 23.99
N MET A 87 -19.59 -7.05 23.98
CA MET A 87 -18.61 -7.88 24.70
C MET A 87 -18.84 -7.87 26.21
N GLU A 88 -19.03 -6.68 26.78
CA GLU A 88 -19.28 -6.52 28.23
C GLU A 88 -20.58 -7.19 28.66
N ALA A 89 -21.68 -7.00 27.93
CA ALA A 89 -22.96 -7.62 28.20
C ALA A 89 -22.90 -9.15 28.12
N THR A 90 -22.28 -9.68 27.05
CA THR A 90 -22.11 -11.13 26.86
C THR A 90 -21.22 -11.73 27.96
N LEU A 91 -20.17 -11.04 28.37
CA LEU A 91 -19.32 -11.48 29.48
C LEU A 91 -20.10 -11.52 30.80
N ILE A 92 -20.85 -10.47 31.12
CA ILE A 92 -21.67 -10.41 32.34
C ILE A 92 -22.73 -11.54 32.35
N GLU A 93 -23.34 -11.82 31.22
CA GLU A 93 -24.29 -12.94 31.08
C GLU A 93 -23.64 -14.30 31.40
N ARG A 94 -22.38 -14.50 31.01
CA ARG A 94 -21.64 -15.76 31.21
C ARG A 94 -21.11 -15.94 32.63
N ILE A 95 -20.58 -14.87 33.25
CA ILE A 95 -19.83 -14.98 34.50
C ILE A 95 -20.40 -14.11 35.65
N GLY A 96 -21.50 -13.40 35.43
CA GLY A 96 -22.18 -12.61 36.46
C GLY A 96 -21.38 -11.41 36.97
N ASP A 97 -21.33 -11.25 38.30
CA ASP A 97 -20.76 -10.04 38.92
C ASP A 97 -19.27 -9.84 38.67
N ALA A 98 -18.50 -10.90 38.46
CA ALA A 98 -17.09 -10.77 38.07
C ALA A 98 -16.94 -10.01 36.76
N GLY A 99 -17.84 -10.22 35.77
CA GLY A 99 -17.83 -9.52 34.48
C GLY A 99 -18.00 -8.01 34.60
N LYS A 100 -18.80 -7.55 35.60
CA LYS A 100 -19.01 -6.12 35.86
C LYS A 100 -17.74 -5.38 36.33
N LYS A 101 -16.76 -6.11 36.84
CA LYS A 101 -15.50 -5.53 37.33
C LYS A 101 -14.50 -5.20 36.23
N LEU A 102 -14.68 -5.76 35.01
CA LEU A 102 -13.79 -5.51 33.87
C LEU A 102 -13.66 -4.02 33.55
N HIS A 103 -14.71 -3.22 33.71
CA HIS A 103 -14.69 -1.79 33.39
C HIS A 103 -14.01 -0.91 34.47
N THR A 104 -13.52 -1.49 35.58
CA THR A 104 -12.86 -0.74 36.64
C THR A 104 -11.62 -0.01 36.14
N GLY A 105 -11.55 1.30 36.40
CA GLY A 105 -10.42 2.15 36.00
C GLY A 105 -10.28 2.38 34.49
N ARG A 106 -11.30 2.05 33.70
CA ARG A 106 -11.34 2.22 32.26
C ARG A 106 -12.48 3.12 31.82
N SER A 107 -12.30 3.84 30.73
CA SER A 107 -13.35 4.58 30.03
C SER A 107 -13.57 3.97 28.65
N ARG A 108 -14.77 4.19 28.08
CA ARG A 108 -15.00 3.88 26.66
C ARG A 108 -13.99 4.61 25.75
N ASN A 109 -13.55 5.82 26.14
CA ASN A 109 -12.64 6.64 25.36
C ASN A 109 -11.26 5.99 25.18
N ASP A 110 -10.61 5.53 26.26
CA ASP A 110 -9.30 4.87 26.15
C ASP A 110 -9.40 3.44 25.59
N GLN A 111 -10.53 2.76 25.79
CA GLN A 111 -10.83 1.46 25.20
C GLN A 111 -10.93 1.56 23.67
N VAL A 112 -11.76 2.47 23.15
CA VAL A 112 -11.89 2.69 21.67
C VAL A 112 -10.57 3.14 21.07
N ALA A 113 -9.83 4.04 21.74
CA ALA A 113 -8.52 4.50 21.26
C ALA A 113 -7.51 3.34 21.18
N LEU A 114 -7.54 2.41 22.15
CA LEU A 114 -6.71 1.21 22.12
C LEU A 114 -7.08 0.30 20.95
N ASP A 115 -8.37 -0.03 20.80
CA ASP A 115 -8.82 -1.00 19.82
C ASP A 115 -8.56 -0.53 18.39
N MET A 116 -8.83 0.75 18.12
CA MET A 116 -8.50 1.36 16.82
C MET A 116 -6.99 1.35 16.56
N ARG A 117 -6.17 1.60 17.58
CA ARG A 117 -4.70 1.57 17.44
C ARG A 117 -4.17 0.16 17.24
N LEU A 118 -4.67 -0.83 17.99
CA LEU A 118 -4.32 -2.25 17.79
C LEU A 118 -4.72 -2.72 16.38
N TYR A 119 -5.95 -2.46 15.96
CA TYR A 119 -6.44 -2.83 14.64
C TYR A 119 -5.60 -2.20 13.54
N THR A 120 -5.36 -0.88 13.60
CA THR A 120 -4.54 -0.18 12.61
C THR A 120 -3.11 -0.72 12.58
N ARG A 121 -2.53 -1.04 13.74
CA ARG A 121 -1.19 -1.63 13.85
C ARG A 121 -1.10 -3.00 13.16
N ASP A 122 -2.10 -3.84 13.34
CA ASP A 122 -2.18 -5.14 12.68
C ASP A 122 -2.33 -4.97 11.16
N GLU A 123 -3.16 -4.03 10.72
CA GLU A 123 -3.37 -3.77 9.30
C GLU A 123 -2.17 -3.10 8.62
N VAL A 124 -1.38 -2.29 9.33
CA VAL A 124 -0.09 -1.79 8.80
C VAL A 124 0.84 -2.95 8.48
N LYS A 125 0.91 -3.97 9.34
CA LYS A 125 1.71 -5.19 9.09
C LYS A 125 1.16 -5.99 7.92
N ASN A 126 -0.16 -6.17 7.85
CA ASN A 126 -0.80 -6.92 6.78
C ASN A 126 -0.56 -6.25 5.41
N VAL A 127 -0.70 -4.94 5.32
CA VAL A 127 -0.43 -4.19 4.09
C VAL A 127 1.06 -4.23 3.72
N ASP A 128 1.97 -4.12 4.70
CA ASP A 128 3.41 -4.26 4.45
C ASP A 128 3.75 -5.63 3.84
N GLU A 129 3.16 -6.69 4.37
CA GLU A 129 3.36 -8.05 3.84
C GLU A 129 2.82 -8.20 2.42
N GLU A 130 1.62 -7.69 2.13
CA GLU A 130 1.05 -7.74 0.77
C GLU A 130 1.88 -6.95 -0.24
N VAL A 131 2.39 -5.77 0.16
CA VAL A 131 3.31 -4.99 -0.68
C VAL A 131 4.64 -5.73 -0.87
N ARG A 132 5.15 -6.40 0.17
CA ARG A 132 6.35 -7.23 0.09
C ARG A 132 6.19 -8.37 -0.93
N GLU A 133 5.05 -9.07 -0.87
CA GLU A 133 4.74 -10.15 -1.84
C GLU A 133 4.61 -9.62 -3.28
N LEU A 134 4.03 -8.43 -3.46
CA LEU A 134 3.99 -7.76 -4.77
C LEU A 134 5.41 -7.45 -5.26
N MET A 135 6.29 -6.98 -4.38
CA MET A 135 7.70 -6.70 -4.71
C MET A 135 8.47 -7.99 -5.08
N GLU A 136 8.15 -9.14 -4.48
CA GLU A 136 8.73 -10.44 -4.87
C GLU A 136 8.39 -10.80 -6.31
N VAL A 137 7.13 -10.61 -6.73
CA VAL A 137 6.71 -10.83 -8.11
C VAL A 137 7.43 -9.86 -9.06
N ILE A 138 7.50 -8.59 -8.70
CA ILE A 138 8.23 -7.58 -9.50
C ILE A 138 9.70 -7.96 -9.64
N LEU A 139 10.35 -8.38 -8.55
CA LEU A 139 11.76 -8.80 -8.57
C LEU A 139 12.00 -10.05 -9.44
N ARG A 140 11.07 -11.00 -9.43
CA ARG A 140 11.11 -12.15 -10.33
C ARG A 140 11.04 -11.70 -11.79
N ILE A 141 10.09 -10.83 -12.13
CA ILE A 141 9.96 -10.28 -13.49
C ILE A 141 11.23 -9.54 -13.91
N ILE A 142 11.83 -8.74 -13.03
CA ILE A 142 13.10 -8.06 -13.27
C ILE A 142 14.19 -9.08 -13.63
N LYS A 143 14.36 -10.15 -12.84
CA LYS A 143 15.38 -11.18 -13.08
C LYS A 143 15.21 -11.90 -14.42
N GLU A 144 13.97 -12.15 -14.81
CA GLU A 144 13.64 -12.89 -16.03
C GLU A 144 13.77 -12.03 -17.31
N ASN A 145 13.88 -10.69 -17.19
CA ASN A 145 13.77 -9.78 -18.34
C ASN A 145 14.91 -8.75 -18.42
N VAL A 146 16.10 -9.12 -17.96
CA VAL A 146 17.29 -8.23 -17.98
C VAL A 146 17.70 -7.81 -19.38
N ASP A 147 17.44 -8.66 -20.37
CA ASP A 147 17.76 -8.48 -21.78
C ASP A 147 16.51 -8.37 -22.70
N THR A 148 15.33 -8.18 -22.11
CA THR A 148 14.10 -7.91 -22.85
C THR A 148 14.01 -6.43 -23.20
N TYR A 149 14.37 -6.05 -24.41
CA TYR A 149 14.42 -4.66 -24.88
C TYR A 149 13.02 -4.08 -25.13
N MET A 150 12.83 -2.82 -24.74
CA MET A 150 11.61 -2.05 -25.00
C MET A 150 11.94 -0.56 -25.21
N PRO A 151 11.07 0.21 -25.87
CA PRO A 151 11.23 1.66 -25.90
C PRO A 151 10.89 2.26 -24.53
N GLY A 152 11.77 3.13 -24.03
CA GLY A 152 11.44 4.03 -22.94
C GLY A 152 10.72 5.28 -23.49
N PHE A 153 9.82 5.86 -22.69
CA PHE A 153 8.97 6.97 -23.08
C PHE A 153 9.16 8.19 -22.17
N THR A 154 9.15 9.36 -22.79
CA THR A 154 8.90 10.65 -22.13
C THR A 154 7.82 11.37 -22.93
N HIS A 155 6.88 12.04 -22.25
CA HIS A 155 5.75 12.71 -22.91
C HIS A 155 4.92 11.79 -23.83
N LEU A 156 4.84 10.48 -23.51
CA LEU A 156 4.28 9.42 -24.36
C LEU A 156 4.93 9.32 -25.75
N GLN A 157 6.12 9.92 -25.93
CA GLN A 157 6.93 9.77 -27.12
C GLN A 157 8.09 8.81 -26.83
N LYS A 158 8.46 7.99 -27.83
CA LYS A 158 9.64 7.12 -27.73
C LYS A 158 10.89 7.98 -27.54
N ALA A 159 11.69 7.63 -26.54
CA ALA A 159 12.86 8.41 -26.16
C ALA A 159 14.14 7.60 -26.33
N GLN A 160 14.44 6.72 -25.41
CA GLN A 160 15.65 5.90 -25.41
C GLN A 160 15.30 4.43 -25.17
N PRO A 161 16.11 3.45 -25.66
CA PRO A 161 15.84 2.05 -25.39
C PRO A 161 16.18 1.72 -23.93
N VAL A 162 15.33 0.90 -23.32
CA VAL A 162 15.49 0.36 -21.97
C VAL A 162 15.21 -1.15 -21.99
N THR A 163 15.26 -1.80 -20.84
CA THR A 163 14.77 -3.17 -20.68
C THR A 163 13.52 -3.21 -19.80
N VAL A 164 12.75 -4.29 -19.92
CA VAL A 164 11.63 -4.56 -18.99
C VAL A 164 12.14 -4.58 -17.56
N ALA A 165 13.29 -5.19 -17.29
CA ALA A 165 13.92 -5.19 -15.99
C ALA A 165 14.14 -3.78 -15.45
N HIS A 166 14.70 -2.89 -16.23
CA HIS A 166 14.94 -1.50 -15.86
C HIS A 166 13.64 -0.76 -15.58
N HIS A 167 12.62 -0.96 -16.41
CA HIS A 167 11.32 -0.32 -16.22
C HIS A 167 10.63 -0.79 -14.92
N PHE A 168 10.58 -2.11 -14.69
CA PHE A 168 9.99 -2.69 -13.48
C PHE A 168 10.77 -2.35 -12.21
N SER A 169 12.08 -2.12 -12.30
CA SER A 169 12.89 -1.67 -11.15
C SER A 169 12.45 -0.30 -10.63
N ALA A 170 11.89 0.56 -11.48
CA ALA A 170 11.32 1.84 -11.03
C ALA A 170 10.10 1.62 -10.10
N TYR A 171 9.24 0.65 -10.40
CA TYR A 171 8.11 0.28 -9.52
C TYR A 171 8.59 -0.42 -8.24
N PHE A 172 9.60 -1.27 -8.32
CA PHE A 172 10.23 -1.85 -7.13
C PHE A 172 10.68 -0.74 -6.16
N GLU A 173 11.37 0.29 -6.67
CA GLU A 173 11.81 1.44 -5.87
C GLU A 173 10.64 2.26 -5.28
N MET A 174 9.51 2.36 -5.98
CA MET A 174 8.32 3.02 -5.45
C MET A 174 7.77 2.25 -4.23
N PHE A 175 7.57 0.95 -4.36
CA PHE A 175 7.05 0.10 -3.28
C PHE A 175 8.05 -0.06 -2.12
N ARG A 176 9.35 -0.04 -2.39
CA ARG A 176 10.37 0.01 -1.34
C ARG A 176 10.22 1.25 -0.45
N ARG A 177 9.95 2.41 -1.06
CA ARG A 177 9.66 3.63 -0.30
C ARG A 177 8.32 3.58 0.44
N ASP A 178 7.32 2.87 -0.11
CA ASP A 178 6.03 2.68 0.56
C ASP A 178 6.16 1.81 1.81
N ARG A 179 6.92 0.72 1.74
CA ARG A 179 7.24 -0.08 2.93
C ARG A 179 7.98 0.74 4.00
N SER A 180 8.93 1.58 3.62
CA SER A 180 9.59 2.48 4.57
C SER A 180 8.61 3.41 5.29
N ARG A 181 7.58 3.93 4.58
CA ARG A 181 6.50 4.71 5.21
C ARG A 181 5.70 3.90 6.22
N LEU A 182 5.33 2.67 5.88
CA LEU A 182 4.59 1.76 6.78
C LEU A 182 5.40 1.45 8.05
N HIS A 183 6.72 1.22 7.93
CA HIS A 183 7.61 1.02 9.07
C HIS A 183 7.70 2.26 9.96
N ASP A 184 7.78 3.45 9.38
CA ASP A 184 7.79 4.71 10.13
C ASP A 184 6.49 4.93 10.91
N ILE A 185 5.34 4.63 10.29
CA ILE A 185 4.02 4.71 10.93
C ILE A 185 3.95 3.72 12.08
N TYR A 186 4.32 2.46 11.86
CA TYR A 186 4.35 1.44 12.90
C TYR A 186 5.14 1.89 14.12
N ASN A 187 6.33 2.44 13.93
CA ASN A 187 7.18 2.90 15.02
C ASN A 187 6.57 4.06 15.81
N ARG A 188 5.96 5.03 15.12
CA ARG A 188 5.33 6.20 15.79
C ARG A 188 4.05 5.83 16.51
N MET A 189 3.23 4.94 15.98
CA MET A 189 1.95 4.55 16.59
C MET A 189 2.07 3.52 17.70
N ASN A 190 3.22 2.87 17.86
CA ASN A 190 3.37 1.71 18.75
C ASN A 190 3.49 2.10 20.23
N TYR A 191 2.53 2.92 20.72
CA TYR A 191 2.39 3.32 22.14
C TYR A 191 0.97 3.11 22.64
N CYS A 192 0.84 2.52 23.85
CA CYS A 192 -0.43 2.09 24.42
C CYS A 192 -1.22 3.26 25.05
N PRO A 193 -2.45 3.54 24.61
CA PRO A 193 -3.29 4.59 25.20
C PRO A 193 -4.06 4.11 26.44
N LEU A 194 -4.22 2.80 26.67
CA LEU A 194 -5.05 2.26 27.75
C LEU A 194 -4.54 2.70 29.11
N GLY A 195 -5.48 3.00 30.01
CA GLY A 195 -5.23 3.59 31.32
C GLY A 195 -5.26 5.12 31.33
N ALA A 196 -5.50 5.75 30.16
CA ALA A 196 -5.74 7.19 30.07
C ALA A 196 -7.12 7.61 30.65
N GLY A 197 -8.02 6.65 30.85
CA GLY A 197 -9.39 6.91 31.26
C GLY A 197 -10.16 7.73 30.24
N ALA A 198 -11.06 8.60 30.67
CA ALA A 198 -11.79 9.47 29.76
C ALA A 198 -10.89 10.56 29.13
N LEU A 199 -9.92 11.11 29.90
CA LEU A 199 -8.95 12.13 29.49
C LEU A 199 -7.89 12.47 30.57
N ALA A 200 -8.12 12.11 31.82
CA ALA A 200 -7.31 12.56 32.98
C ALA A 200 -6.75 11.38 33.80
N GLY A 201 -6.75 10.18 33.25
CA GLY A 201 -6.38 8.98 33.98
C GLY A 201 -7.44 8.56 35.00
N THR A 202 -7.01 7.91 36.05
CA THR A 202 -7.87 7.39 37.13
C THR A 202 -7.16 7.47 38.48
N THR A 203 -7.90 7.38 39.58
CA THR A 203 -7.36 7.30 40.94
C THR A 203 -6.94 5.88 41.35
N TYR A 204 -7.21 4.88 40.56
CA TYR A 204 -6.70 3.52 40.72
C TYR A 204 -5.20 3.45 40.37
N PRO A 205 -4.41 2.64 41.09
CA PRO A 205 -2.98 2.48 40.82
C PRO A 205 -2.73 1.56 39.62
N LEU A 206 -3.20 1.97 38.45
CA LEU A 206 -3.00 1.18 37.20
C LEU A 206 -1.53 1.12 36.81
N ASN A 207 -1.08 -0.05 36.37
CA ASN A 207 0.24 -0.24 35.79
C ASN A 207 0.17 -0.21 34.22
N ARG A 208 0.33 1.00 33.67
CA ARG A 208 0.25 1.21 32.21
C ARG A 208 1.42 0.61 31.45
N GLU A 209 2.60 0.51 32.08
CA GLU A 209 3.77 -0.16 31.50
C GLU A 209 3.48 -1.65 31.29
N MET A 210 2.94 -2.32 32.31
CA MET A 210 2.54 -3.73 32.20
C MET A 210 1.49 -3.94 31.11
N THR A 211 0.48 -3.07 31.02
CA THR A 211 -0.54 -3.18 29.97
C THR A 211 0.07 -3.01 28.56
N ALA A 212 1.00 -2.06 28.42
CA ALA A 212 1.70 -1.84 27.14
C ALA A 212 2.54 -3.07 26.77
N GLU A 213 3.27 -3.68 27.70
CA GLU A 213 4.08 -4.89 27.49
C GLU A 213 3.20 -6.07 27.08
N LEU A 214 2.08 -6.32 27.79
CA LEU A 214 1.14 -7.41 27.49
C LEU A 214 0.54 -7.30 26.07
N LEU A 215 0.41 -6.08 25.56
CA LEU A 215 -0.13 -5.78 24.24
C LEU A 215 0.95 -5.58 23.17
N GLY A 216 2.23 -5.76 23.52
CA GLY A 216 3.35 -5.66 22.59
C GLY A 216 3.60 -4.23 22.07
N PHE A 217 3.26 -3.21 22.87
CA PHE A 217 3.60 -1.82 22.59
C PHE A 217 5.01 -1.49 23.12
N ALA A 218 5.64 -0.46 22.54
CA ALA A 218 6.94 0.03 22.98
C ALA A 218 6.88 0.71 24.37
N GLY A 219 5.71 1.11 24.81
CA GLY A 219 5.43 1.73 26.10
C GLY A 219 4.06 2.41 26.12
N PRO A 220 3.67 3.04 27.25
CA PRO A 220 2.43 3.83 27.32
C PRO A 220 2.61 5.20 26.66
N THR A 221 1.50 5.79 26.22
CA THR A 221 1.44 7.21 25.84
C THR A 221 1.63 8.11 27.06
N LEU A 222 2.27 9.28 26.88
CA LEU A 222 2.73 10.11 28.00
C LEU A 222 1.73 11.16 28.47
N ASN A 223 0.67 11.44 27.71
CA ASN A 223 -0.39 12.38 28.10
C ASN A 223 -1.76 11.74 27.92
N SER A 224 -2.56 11.67 28.97
CA SER A 224 -3.85 10.98 28.97
C SER A 224 -4.92 11.67 28.10
N MET A 225 -4.84 12.98 27.92
CA MET A 225 -5.78 13.72 27.08
C MET A 225 -5.48 13.49 25.60
N ASP A 226 -4.21 13.51 25.22
CA ASP A 226 -3.73 13.20 23.88
C ASP A 226 -3.97 11.72 23.53
N SER A 227 -3.80 10.82 24.49
CA SER A 227 -4.01 9.36 24.33
C SER A 227 -5.36 8.98 23.73
N VAL A 228 -6.42 9.70 24.11
CA VAL A 228 -7.80 9.45 23.64
C VAL A 228 -8.18 10.31 22.44
N SER A 229 -7.35 11.31 22.11
CA SER A 229 -7.57 12.27 21.03
C SER A 229 -6.79 11.95 19.76
N ASP A 230 -5.61 11.36 19.88
CA ASP A 230 -4.69 11.12 18.76
C ASP A 230 -5.30 10.22 17.67
N ARG A 231 -5.27 10.73 16.45
CA ARG A 231 -5.59 10.00 15.20
C ARG A 231 -4.52 10.25 14.11
N ASP A 232 -3.36 10.79 14.50
CA ASP A 232 -2.27 11.06 13.56
C ASP A 232 -1.85 9.78 12.83
N TYR A 233 -1.80 8.66 13.54
CA TYR A 233 -1.48 7.35 12.95
C TYR A 233 -2.49 6.90 11.89
N VAL A 234 -3.77 7.26 12.01
CA VAL A 234 -4.80 6.99 11.00
C VAL A 234 -4.55 7.85 9.77
N ILE A 235 -4.26 9.15 9.97
CA ILE A 235 -3.94 10.09 8.89
C ILE A 235 -2.68 9.65 8.15
N GLU A 236 -1.63 9.29 8.87
CA GLU A 236 -0.38 8.78 8.28
C GLU A 236 -0.60 7.49 7.50
N PHE A 237 -1.37 6.55 8.05
CA PHE A 237 -1.66 5.29 7.37
C PHE A 237 -2.47 5.52 6.10
N LEU A 238 -3.55 6.30 6.14
CA LEU A 238 -4.34 6.65 4.95
C LEU A 238 -3.51 7.42 3.91
N SER A 239 -2.54 8.23 4.34
CA SER A 239 -1.58 8.88 3.44
C SER A 239 -0.65 7.87 2.76
N ALA A 240 -0.15 6.88 3.49
CA ALA A 240 0.65 5.79 2.93
C ALA A 240 -0.18 4.94 1.96
N LEU A 241 -1.39 4.55 2.33
CA LEU A 241 -2.34 3.83 1.47
C LEU A 241 -2.65 4.61 0.18
N SER A 242 -2.84 5.93 0.29
CA SER A 242 -3.03 6.82 -0.86
C SER A 242 -1.82 6.84 -1.78
N THR A 243 -0.61 6.80 -1.22
CA THR A 243 0.64 6.77 -2.00
C THR A 243 0.82 5.42 -2.70
N ILE A 244 0.54 4.30 -2.04
CA ILE A 244 0.53 2.95 -2.63
C ILE A 244 -0.45 2.91 -3.81
N MET A 245 -1.67 3.41 -3.63
CA MET A 245 -2.67 3.45 -4.70
C MET A 245 -2.26 4.36 -5.86
N MET A 246 -1.58 5.46 -5.60
CA MET A 246 -1.03 6.31 -6.66
C MET A 246 0.03 5.56 -7.49
N HIS A 247 0.92 4.79 -6.84
CA HIS A 247 1.90 3.96 -7.55
C HIS A 247 1.23 2.86 -8.36
N LEU A 248 0.25 2.15 -7.79
CA LEU A 248 -0.56 1.16 -8.49
C LEU A 248 -1.35 1.76 -9.66
N SER A 249 -1.91 2.97 -9.50
CA SER A 249 -2.63 3.68 -10.55
C SER A 249 -1.73 4.02 -11.74
N ARG A 250 -0.50 4.50 -11.50
CA ARG A 250 0.48 4.76 -12.55
C ARG A 250 0.87 3.48 -13.29
N PHE A 251 1.10 2.40 -12.54
CA PHE A 251 1.43 1.11 -13.14
C PHE A 251 0.24 0.55 -13.93
N SER A 252 -0.98 0.68 -13.41
CA SER A 252 -2.22 0.30 -14.10
C SER A 252 -2.40 1.05 -15.43
N GLU A 253 -2.07 2.35 -15.47
CA GLU A 253 -2.11 3.12 -16.71
C GLU A 253 -1.20 2.55 -17.78
N GLU A 254 0.04 2.20 -17.41
CA GLU A 254 0.98 1.58 -18.35
C GLU A 254 0.52 0.19 -18.78
N ILE A 255 -0.03 -0.63 -17.89
CA ILE A 255 -0.63 -1.93 -18.24
C ILE A 255 -1.76 -1.74 -19.26
N CYS A 256 -2.67 -0.78 -19.06
CA CYS A 256 -3.73 -0.48 -20.02
C CYS A 256 -3.18 -0.07 -21.40
N ILE A 257 -2.16 0.80 -21.42
CA ILE A 257 -1.50 1.23 -22.64
C ILE A 257 -0.84 0.03 -23.34
N TRP A 258 -0.04 -0.75 -22.63
CA TRP A 258 0.71 -1.87 -23.18
C TRP A 258 -0.18 -3.01 -23.67
N ASN A 259 -1.33 -3.23 -23.03
CA ASN A 259 -2.31 -4.24 -23.42
C ASN A 259 -3.19 -3.79 -24.60
N SER A 260 -3.17 -2.51 -24.98
CA SER A 260 -3.98 -2.00 -26.09
C SER A 260 -3.60 -2.64 -27.43
N ASN A 261 -4.55 -2.64 -28.38
CA ASN A 261 -4.32 -3.18 -29.73
C ASN A 261 -3.21 -2.45 -30.49
N GLU A 262 -2.99 -1.18 -30.19
CA GLU A 262 -1.99 -0.30 -30.80
C GLU A 262 -0.59 -0.66 -30.32
N TYR A 263 -0.40 -0.90 -29.01
CA TYR A 263 0.90 -1.25 -28.43
C TYR A 263 1.17 -2.76 -28.50
N LYS A 264 0.30 -3.59 -27.95
CA LYS A 264 0.48 -5.06 -27.88
C LYS A 264 1.83 -5.48 -27.30
N PHE A 265 2.30 -4.78 -26.28
CA PHE A 265 3.56 -5.10 -25.60
C PHE A 265 3.40 -6.24 -24.60
N ILE A 266 2.19 -6.39 -24.07
CA ILE A 266 1.83 -7.44 -23.12
C ILE A 266 0.53 -8.12 -23.52
N GLU A 267 0.32 -9.30 -22.95
CA GLU A 267 -0.96 -10.00 -22.92
C GLU A 267 -1.26 -10.39 -21.47
N LEU A 268 -2.43 -9.97 -21.00
CA LEU A 268 -2.93 -10.37 -19.68
C LEU A 268 -3.52 -11.79 -19.75
N ASP A 269 -3.43 -12.52 -18.64
CA ASP A 269 -4.07 -13.83 -18.52
C ASP A 269 -5.59 -13.70 -18.53
N ASP A 270 -6.28 -14.72 -19.04
CA ASP A 270 -7.75 -14.76 -19.10
C ASP A 270 -8.38 -14.69 -17.71
N ALA A 271 -7.71 -15.20 -16.68
CA ALA A 271 -8.17 -15.16 -15.31
C ALA A 271 -8.19 -13.72 -14.72
N PHE A 272 -7.46 -12.78 -15.33
CA PHE A 272 -7.38 -11.37 -14.91
C PHE A 272 -7.91 -10.40 -15.97
N SER A 273 -8.76 -10.88 -16.86
CA SER A 273 -9.34 -10.10 -17.96
C SER A 273 -10.82 -10.39 -18.07
N THR A 274 -11.57 -9.49 -18.73
CA THR A 274 -12.96 -9.76 -19.08
C THR A 274 -13.20 -9.65 -20.57
N GLY A 275 -14.28 -10.30 -21.05
CA GLY A 275 -14.71 -10.23 -22.43
C GLY A 275 -15.82 -9.19 -22.64
N SER A 276 -16.39 -9.21 -23.82
CA SER A 276 -17.58 -8.44 -24.18
C SER A 276 -18.73 -9.36 -24.50
N SER A 277 -19.93 -9.05 -24.05
CA SER A 277 -21.15 -9.80 -24.37
C SER A 277 -21.57 -9.73 -25.84
N ILE A 278 -21.05 -8.74 -26.58
CA ILE A 278 -21.39 -8.49 -27.99
C ILE A 278 -20.19 -8.62 -28.94
N MET A 279 -18.98 -8.45 -28.45
CA MET A 279 -17.74 -8.47 -29.26
C MET A 279 -16.87 -9.66 -28.85
N PRO A 280 -16.93 -10.82 -29.57
CA PRO A 280 -16.27 -12.06 -29.14
C PRO A 280 -14.74 -11.96 -29.10
N GLN A 281 -14.15 -11.03 -29.84
CA GLN A 281 -12.71 -10.82 -29.93
C GLN A 281 -12.14 -9.89 -28.83
N LYS A 282 -13.00 -9.26 -28.01
CA LYS A 282 -12.58 -8.22 -27.06
C LYS A 282 -12.13 -8.84 -25.74
N LYS A 283 -10.97 -8.41 -25.27
CA LYS A 283 -10.38 -8.74 -23.98
C LYS A 283 -9.95 -7.46 -23.28
N ASN A 284 -10.52 -7.19 -22.11
CA ASN A 284 -10.36 -5.91 -21.41
C ASN A 284 -9.41 -6.04 -20.21
N PRO A 285 -8.60 -5.03 -19.91
CA PRO A 285 -7.74 -4.99 -18.73
C PRO A 285 -8.48 -4.45 -17.48
N ASP A 286 -9.68 -4.99 -17.16
CA ASP A 286 -10.58 -4.42 -16.16
C ASP A 286 -9.94 -4.29 -14.77
N ILE A 287 -9.06 -5.22 -14.39
CA ILE A 287 -8.37 -5.16 -13.09
C ILE A 287 -7.51 -3.90 -13.02
N ALA A 288 -6.72 -3.62 -14.04
CA ALA A 288 -5.90 -2.41 -14.10
C ALA A 288 -6.77 -1.14 -14.09
N GLU A 289 -7.88 -1.14 -14.83
CA GLU A 289 -8.82 0.00 -14.87
C GLU A 289 -9.48 0.23 -13.51
N LEU A 290 -9.93 -0.82 -12.83
CA LEU A 290 -10.56 -0.72 -11.51
C LEU A 290 -9.57 -0.29 -10.42
N VAL A 291 -8.34 -0.78 -10.43
CA VAL A 291 -7.28 -0.33 -9.51
C VAL A 291 -7.04 1.16 -9.69
N ARG A 292 -6.91 1.62 -10.95
CA ARG A 292 -6.79 3.04 -11.28
C ARG A 292 -7.99 3.85 -10.77
N GLY A 293 -9.22 3.37 -10.97
CA GLY A 293 -10.45 4.04 -10.52
C GLY A 293 -10.59 4.08 -8.99
N LYS A 294 -10.29 2.98 -8.29
CA LYS A 294 -10.40 2.86 -6.83
C LYS A 294 -9.41 3.76 -6.05
N THR A 295 -8.39 4.27 -6.70
CA THR A 295 -7.45 5.24 -6.12
C THR A 295 -8.16 6.48 -5.57
N GLY A 296 -9.16 7.00 -6.29
CA GLY A 296 -9.96 8.14 -5.83
C GLY A 296 -10.75 7.87 -4.54
N ARG A 297 -11.20 6.62 -4.33
CA ARG A 297 -11.89 6.21 -3.10
C ARG A 297 -10.98 6.34 -1.86
N VAL A 298 -9.74 5.88 -1.98
CA VAL A 298 -8.74 5.94 -0.89
C VAL A 298 -8.32 7.40 -0.62
N TYR A 299 -8.17 8.22 -1.67
CA TYR A 299 -7.93 9.67 -1.51
C TYR A 299 -9.09 10.36 -0.77
N GLY A 300 -10.33 9.96 -1.06
CA GLY A 300 -11.51 10.46 -0.35
C GLY A 300 -11.46 10.15 1.14
N ALA A 301 -11.03 8.96 1.53
CA ALA A 301 -10.87 8.57 2.94
C ALA A 301 -9.83 9.44 3.66
N LEU A 302 -8.66 9.70 3.05
CA LEU A 302 -7.65 10.60 3.60
C LEU A 302 -8.18 12.03 3.78
N MET A 303 -8.87 12.55 2.78
CA MET A 303 -9.45 13.90 2.86
C MET A 303 -10.54 13.98 3.94
N SER A 304 -11.32 12.93 4.10
CA SER A 304 -12.39 12.85 5.11
C SER A 304 -11.82 12.90 6.52
N ILE A 305 -10.80 12.07 6.86
CA ILE A 305 -10.21 12.10 8.21
C ILE A 305 -9.54 13.45 8.52
N LEU A 306 -8.82 14.03 7.57
CA LEU A 306 -8.23 15.36 7.73
C LEU A 306 -9.29 16.41 8.03
N THR A 307 -10.44 16.31 7.37
CA THR A 307 -11.57 17.23 7.57
C THR A 307 -12.24 17.00 8.93
N THR A 308 -12.41 15.75 9.35
CA THR A 308 -12.98 15.41 10.66
C THR A 308 -12.12 15.97 11.80
N MET A 309 -10.81 15.77 11.73
CA MET A 309 -9.89 16.13 12.81
C MET A 309 -9.57 17.62 12.92
N LYS A 310 -9.67 18.40 11.85
CA LYS A 310 -9.15 19.78 11.73
C LYS A 310 -9.66 20.79 12.74
N GLY A 311 -10.81 20.57 13.37
CA GLY A 311 -11.48 21.62 14.16
C GLY A 311 -12.08 21.14 15.47
N ILE A 312 -11.89 19.89 15.87
CA ILE A 312 -12.39 19.37 17.13
C ILE A 312 -11.46 19.72 18.30
N PRO A 313 -12.02 19.98 19.51
CA PRO A 313 -11.22 20.21 20.71
C PRO A 313 -10.54 18.94 21.19
N LEU A 314 -9.62 19.09 22.17
CA LEU A 314 -8.87 17.99 22.76
C LEU A 314 -9.79 16.94 23.43
N ALA A 315 -9.21 15.82 23.81
CA ALA A 315 -9.84 14.62 24.30
C ALA A 315 -10.74 13.96 23.25
N TYR A 316 -11.89 13.42 23.61
CA TYR A 316 -12.77 12.70 22.70
C TYR A 316 -14.02 13.52 22.37
N ASN A 317 -14.36 13.54 21.09
CA ASN A 317 -15.64 14.06 20.57
C ASN A 317 -16.26 12.98 19.67
N LYS A 318 -17.57 12.93 19.57
CA LYS A 318 -18.30 11.92 18.79
C LYS A 318 -17.95 11.97 17.29
N ASP A 319 -17.46 13.11 16.79
CA ASP A 319 -16.88 13.27 15.44
C ASP A 319 -15.82 12.20 15.11
N MET A 320 -15.05 11.78 16.11
CA MET A 320 -14.01 10.75 15.95
C MET A 320 -14.56 9.36 15.62
N GLN A 321 -15.89 9.13 15.75
CA GLN A 321 -16.49 7.88 15.29
C GLN A 321 -16.34 7.69 13.77
N GLU A 322 -16.25 8.80 13.03
CA GLU A 322 -16.04 8.81 11.58
C GLU A 322 -14.64 8.31 11.16
N ASP A 323 -13.73 8.10 12.10
CA ASP A 323 -12.39 7.55 11.83
C ASP A 323 -12.43 6.09 11.34
N LYS A 324 -13.50 5.33 11.63
CA LYS A 324 -13.55 3.88 11.43
C LYS A 324 -13.95 3.46 10.04
N GLU A 325 -15.16 3.82 9.58
CA GLU A 325 -15.71 3.34 8.31
C GLU A 325 -14.79 3.67 7.14
N LEU A 326 -14.33 4.94 7.07
CA LEU A 326 -13.42 5.38 6.01
C LEU A 326 -12.07 4.65 6.04
N THR A 327 -11.55 4.33 7.23
CA THR A 327 -10.27 3.62 7.38
C THR A 327 -10.41 2.16 7.00
N PHE A 328 -11.44 1.50 7.48
CA PHE A 328 -11.71 0.09 7.17
C PHE A 328 -11.95 -0.11 5.67
N ASP A 329 -12.73 0.76 5.05
CA ASP A 329 -12.99 0.73 3.63
C ASP A 329 -11.73 0.96 2.79
N ALA A 330 -10.89 1.92 3.17
CA ALA A 330 -9.63 2.18 2.48
C ALA A 330 -8.66 0.99 2.59
N ILE A 331 -8.53 0.39 3.77
CA ILE A 331 -7.69 -0.79 4.01
C ILE A 331 -8.15 -1.96 3.13
N ASP A 332 -9.44 -2.32 3.18
CA ASP A 332 -9.99 -3.41 2.38
C ASP A 332 -9.82 -3.15 0.87
N THR A 333 -10.01 -1.90 0.44
CA THR A 333 -9.81 -1.48 -0.95
C THR A 333 -8.36 -1.67 -1.39
N VAL A 334 -7.39 -1.23 -0.59
CA VAL A 334 -5.96 -1.33 -0.92
C VAL A 334 -5.50 -2.77 -0.94
N LYS A 335 -5.84 -3.57 0.07
CA LYS A 335 -5.51 -5.01 0.13
C LYS A 335 -6.06 -5.75 -1.09
N GLY A 336 -7.34 -5.52 -1.44
CA GLY A 336 -7.93 -6.09 -2.64
C GLY A 336 -7.22 -5.67 -3.93
N CYS A 337 -6.85 -4.40 -4.05
CA CYS A 337 -6.12 -3.89 -5.22
C CYS A 337 -4.71 -4.47 -5.33
N VAL A 338 -3.94 -4.52 -4.24
CA VAL A 338 -2.56 -5.08 -4.22
C VAL A 338 -2.59 -6.55 -4.59
N SER A 339 -3.48 -7.34 -3.98
CA SER A 339 -3.61 -8.78 -4.22
C SER A 339 -3.98 -9.10 -5.67
N LEU A 340 -5.00 -8.42 -6.22
CA LEU A 340 -5.41 -8.62 -7.61
C LEU A 340 -4.35 -8.15 -8.60
N PHE A 341 -3.72 -7.00 -8.34
CA PHE A 341 -2.64 -6.47 -9.18
C PHE A 341 -1.43 -7.40 -9.21
N LYS A 342 -1.04 -7.94 -8.05
CA LYS A 342 0.02 -8.96 -7.92
C LYS A 342 -0.27 -10.16 -8.83
N GLY A 343 -1.45 -10.75 -8.73
CA GLY A 343 -1.84 -11.90 -9.56
C GLY A 343 -1.86 -11.57 -11.06
N MET A 344 -2.32 -10.38 -11.43
CA MET A 344 -2.37 -9.93 -12.82
C MET A 344 -0.98 -9.83 -13.45
N ILE A 345 -0.01 -9.20 -12.76
CA ILE A 345 1.34 -9.07 -13.30
C ILE A 345 2.16 -10.36 -13.20
N ASP A 346 1.86 -11.24 -12.25
CA ASP A 346 2.51 -12.54 -12.07
C ASP A 346 2.28 -13.48 -13.26
N THR A 347 1.12 -13.37 -13.91
CA THR A 347 0.70 -14.21 -15.04
C THR A 347 0.81 -13.52 -16.40
N MET A 348 1.15 -12.24 -16.41
CA MET A 348 1.28 -11.42 -17.61
C MET A 348 2.41 -11.91 -18.51
N LYS A 349 2.19 -11.90 -19.83
CA LYS A 349 3.18 -12.27 -20.85
C LYS A 349 3.68 -11.04 -21.60
N PHE A 350 4.98 -10.99 -21.85
CA PHE A 350 5.62 -9.95 -22.64
C PHE A 350 5.70 -10.37 -24.10
N ASN A 351 5.42 -9.45 -25.02
CA ASN A 351 5.62 -9.62 -26.45
C ASN A 351 6.95 -9.00 -26.84
N ASN A 352 8.03 -9.74 -26.60
CA ASN A 352 9.41 -9.29 -26.79
C ASN A 352 9.66 -8.77 -28.20
N THR A 353 9.20 -9.50 -29.23
CA THR A 353 9.36 -9.10 -30.64
C THR A 353 8.71 -7.75 -30.92
N ARG A 354 7.48 -7.55 -30.43
CA ARG A 354 6.73 -6.30 -30.65
C ARG A 354 7.40 -5.10 -29.95
N MET A 355 7.91 -5.30 -28.74
CA MET A 355 8.62 -4.27 -27.98
C MET A 355 9.95 -3.90 -28.65
N GLU A 356 10.74 -4.90 -29.07
CA GLU A 356 12.01 -4.69 -29.77
C GLU A 356 11.81 -3.97 -31.11
N ASP A 357 10.85 -4.40 -31.93
CA ASP A 357 10.49 -3.74 -33.20
C ASP A 357 10.04 -2.29 -32.97
N SER A 358 9.30 -2.06 -31.88
CA SER A 358 8.86 -0.71 -31.50
C SER A 358 10.04 0.17 -31.10
N ALA A 359 11.03 -0.39 -30.39
CA ALA A 359 12.24 0.32 -30.01
C ALA A 359 13.07 0.74 -31.24
N LYS A 360 13.25 -0.17 -32.19
CA LYS A 360 13.99 0.10 -33.46
C LYS A 360 13.34 1.21 -34.29
N LYS A 361 12.01 1.25 -34.38
CA LYS A 361 11.26 2.16 -35.27
C LYS A 361 11.03 3.59 -34.71
N GLY A 362 11.67 3.97 -33.64
CA GLY A 362 11.38 5.25 -32.98
C GLY A 362 12.59 6.17 -32.87
N PHE A 363 13.66 5.92 -33.63
CA PHE A 363 14.92 6.65 -33.50
C PHE A 363 15.45 6.70 -32.05
N THR A 364 15.18 5.67 -31.28
CA THR A 364 15.58 5.60 -29.85
C THR A 364 17.10 5.57 -29.68
N ASN A 365 17.83 5.26 -30.75
CA ASN A 365 19.29 5.24 -30.86
C ASN A 365 19.90 6.54 -31.39
N ALA A 366 19.11 7.59 -31.66
CA ALA A 366 19.61 8.85 -32.21
C ALA A 366 20.62 9.54 -31.27
N THR A 367 20.41 9.48 -29.95
CA THR A 367 21.37 10.00 -28.97
C THR A 367 22.68 9.23 -29.03
N ASP A 368 22.64 7.93 -29.20
CA ASP A 368 23.85 7.07 -29.33
C ASP A 368 24.64 7.36 -30.61
N ALA A 369 23.95 7.71 -31.70
CA ALA A 369 24.58 8.21 -32.91
C ALA A 369 25.29 9.56 -32.73
N ALA A 370 24.69 10.47 -31.94
CA ALA A 370 25.36 11.73 -31.61
C ALA A 370 26.57 11.48 -30.68
N ASP A 371 26.45 10.61 -29.69
CA ASP A 371 27.55 10.25 -28.80
C ASP A 371 28.69 9.54 -29.55
N TYR A 372 28.39 8.76 -30.60
CA TYR A 372 29.37 8.18 -31.50
C TYR A 372 30.23 9.27 -32.15
N LEU A 373 29.60 10.31 -32.70
CA LEU A 373 30.33 11.43 -33.30
C LEU A 373 31.16 12.22 -32.28
N VAL A 374 30.62 12.39 -31.08
CA VAL A 374 31.35 13.06 -29.98
C VAL A 374 32.61 12.30 -29.59
N LYS A 375 32.56 10.97 -29.53
CA LYS A 375 33.73 10.11 -29.30
C LYS A 375 34.77 10.21 -30.40
N LYS A 376 34.37 10.59 -31.62
CA LYS A 376 35.26 10.87 -32.75
C LYS A 376 35.70 12.33 -32.85
N GLY A 377 35.42 13.15 -31.84
CA GLY A 377 35.92 14.51 -31.69
C GLY A 377 34.98 15.62 -32.20
N VAL A 378 33.75 15.30 -32.60
CA VAL A 378 32.76 16.30 -33.02
C VAL A 378 32.12 16.93 -31.74
N PRO A 379 32.05 18.27 -31.65
CA PRO A 379 31.33 18.89 -30.53
C PRO A 379 29.87 18.43 -30.44
N PHE A 380 29.34 18.22 -29.23
CA PHE A 380 28.01 17.67 -29.02
C PHE A 380 26.89 18.45 -29.74
N ARG A 381 26.97 19.78 -29.79
CA ARG A 381 25.96 20.61 -30.50
C ARG A 381 25.94 20.35 -31.97
N ASP A 382 27.12 20.16 -32.59
CA ASP A 382 27.26 19.86 -34.02
C ASP A 382 26.82 18.42 -34.28
N ALA A 383 27.21 17.46 -33.43
CA ALA A 383 26.78 16.07 -33.51
C ALA A 383 25.26 15.94 -33.46
N HIS A 384 24.60 16.66 -32.54
CA HIS A 384 23.16 16.72 -32.44
C HIS A 384 22.50 17.26 -33.71
N GLY A 385 23.05 18.32 -34.30
CA GLY A 385 22.56 18.88 -35.58
C GLY A 385 22.72 17.90 -36.75
N ILE A 386 23.86 17.22 -36.83
CA ILE A 386 24.13 16.19 -37.83
C ILE A 386 23.13 15.03 -37.75
N VAL A 387 22.92 14.51 -36.53
CA VAL A 387 21.96 13.40 -36.30
C VAL A 387 20.55 13.85 -36.58
N GLY A 388 20.17 15.09 -36.26
CA GLY A 388 18.86 15.65 -36.62
C GLY A 388 18.60 15.62 -38.13
N GLN A 389 19.60 15.89 -38.98
CA GLN A 389 19.49 15.79 -40.44
C GLN A 389 19.34 14.32 -40.88
N LEU A 390 20.05 13.39 -40.25
CA LEU A 390 19.92 11.95 -40.55
C LEU A 390 18.50 11.45 -40.18
N VAL A 391 17.97 11.84 -39.02
CA VAL A 391 16.60 11.49 -38.60
C VAL A 391 15.58 12.03 -39.61
N LEU A 392 15.73 13.29 -40.07
CA LEU A 392 14.83 13.87 -41.07
C LEU A 392 14.89 13.09 -42.37
N MET A 393 16.09 12.75 -42.85
CA MET A 393 16.30 11.91 -44.04
C MET A 393 15.61 10.53 -43.90
N CYS A 394 15.71 9.92 -42.71
CA CYS A 394 15.06 8.63 -42.43
C CYS A 394 13.54 8.74 -42.43
N ILE A 395 12.98 9.82 -41.87
CA ILE A 395 11.54 10.09 -41.90
C ILE A 395 11.04 10.22 -43.35
N ASP A 396 11.72 10.99 -44.17
CA ASP A 396 11.36 11.19 -45.57
C ASP A 396 11.38 9.88 -46.37
N LYS A 397 12.26 8.95 -46.02
CA LYS A 397 12.40 7.63 -46.66
C LYS A 397 11.54 6.54 -46.02
N GLY A 398 10.97 6.76 -44.84
CA GLY A 398 10.23 5.76 -44.06
C GLY A 398 11.10 4.60 -43.54
N ILE A 399 12.38 4.86 -43.21
CA ILE A 399 13.37 3.89 -42.73
C ILE A 399 13.91 4.27 -41.32
N ALA A 400 14.61 3.35 -40.65
CA ALA A 400 15.35 3.62 -39.43
C ALA A 400 16.79 4.11 -39.71
N LEU A 401 17.47 4.59 -38.64
CA LEU A 401 18.90 4.97 -38.77
C LEU A 401 19.76 3.77 -39.20
N ASP A 402 19.48 2.60 -38.68
CA ASP A 402 20.20 1.36 -38.99
C ASP A 402 20.10 0.95 -40.47
N ASP A 403 19.10 1.45 -41.20
CA ASP A 403 18.87 1.12 -42.62
C ASP A 403 19.60 2.06 -43.57
N LEU A 404 20.22 3.15 -43.09
CA LEU A 404 21.00 4.05 -43.95
C LEU A 404 22.31 3.38 -44.40
N SER A 405 22.68 3.56 -45.67
CA SER A 405 24.00 3.15 -46.15
C SER A 405 25.10 4.06 -45.57
N LEU A 406 26.32 3.55 -45.50
CA LEU A 406 27.46 4.33 -45.03
C LEU A 406 27.69 5.58 -45.89
N ASP A 407 27.41 5.51 -47.20
CA ASP A 407 27.51 6.66 -48.11
C ASP A 407 26.49 7.75 -47.76
N GLU A 408 25.31 7.38 -47.28
CA GLU A 408 24.30 8.34 -46.81
C GLU A 408 24.70 9.00 -45.51
N TYR A 409 25.27 8.24 -44.59
CA TYR A 409 25.88 8.78 -43.38
C TYR A 409 26.99 9.79 -43.73
N LYS A 410 27.91 9.41 -44.63
CA LYS A 410 29.06 10.24 -45.05
C LYS A 410 28.66 11.47 -45.83
N LYS A 411 27.50 11.49 -46.49
CA LYS A 411 26.98 12.71 -47.15
C LYS A 411 26.65 13.80 -46.15
N ILE A 412 26.24 13.45 -44.94
CA ILE A 412 25.91 14.41 -43.87
C ILE A 412 27.17 14.75 -43.06
N SER A 413 27.99 13.74 -42.73
CA SER A 413 29.27 13.94 -42.06
C SER A 413 30.29 12.88 -42.47
N PRO A 414 31.48 13.27 -42.95
CA PRO A 414 32.53 12.35 -43.33
C PRO A 414 33.14 11.57 -42.15
N VAL A 415 32.83 11.94 -40.93
CA VAL A 415 33.32 11.32 -39.69
C VAL A 415 32.73 9.93 -39.46
N PHE A 416 31.58 9.61 -40.07
CA PHE A 416 30.96 8.29 -39.94
C PHE A 416 31.81 7.22 -40.64
N GLU A 417 31.98 6.08 -39.96
CA GLU A 417 32.64 4.89 -40.43
C GLU A 417 31.75 3.66 -40.23
N GLU A 418 32.19 2.49 -40.70
CA GLU A 418 31.45 1.22 -40.66
C GLU A 418 31.01 0.84 -39.23
N ASP A 419 31.80 1.20 -38.23
CA ASP A 419 31.54 0.94 -36.80
C ASP A 419 30.30 1.68 -36.22
N VAL A 420 29.70 2.59 -37.02
CA VAL A 420 28.45 3.25 -36.61
C VAL A 420 27.31 2.26 -36.40
N TYR A 421 27.20 1.24 -37.23
CA TYR A 421 26.12 0.25 -37.14
C TYR A 421 26.14 -0.55 -35.81
N GLU A 422 27.35 -0.90 -35.36
CA GLU A 422 27.51 -1.52 -34.04
C GLU A 422 27.20 -0.53 -32.95
N ALA A 423 27.69 0.69 -33.05
CA ALA A 423 27.54 1.72 -32.03
C ALA A 423 26.06 2.09 -31.74
N ILE A 424 25.21 2.10 -32.78
CA ILE A 424 23.79 2.45 -32.71
C ILE A 424 22.86 1.23 -32.63
N SER A 425 23.40 0.01 -32.63
CA SER A 425 22.56 -1.18 -32.52
C SER A 425 21.78 -1.13 -31.18
N LEU A 426 20.52 -1.56 -31.17
CA LEU A 426 19.66 -1.55 -30.00
C LEU A 426 20.35 -2.21 -28.80
N LYS A 427 21.04 -3.31 -29.03
CA LYS A 427 21.81 -4.04 -28.03
C LYS A 427 22.91 -3.16 -27.42
N THR A 428 23.77 -2.58 -28.26
CA THR A 428 24.87 -1.71 -27.79
C THR A 428 24.34 -0.48 -27.05
N CYS A 429 23.28 0.14 -27.54
CA CYS A 429 22.64 1.28 -26.90
C CYS A 429 22.22 0.99 -25.46
N VAL A 430 21.75 -0.22 -25.16
CA VAL A 430 21.38 -0.62 -23.80
C VAL A 430 22.59 -1.08 -22.98
N GLU A 431 23.40 -2.01 -23.54
CA GLU A 431 24.50 -2.64 -22.81
C GLU A 431 25.62 -1.68 -22.40
N LYS A 432 25.85 -0.61 -23.17
CA LYS A 432 26.89 0.40 -22.86
C LYS A 432 26.45 1.46 -21.84
N ARG A 433 25.21 1.43 -21.34
CA ARG A 433 24.76 2.28 -20.25
C ARG A 433 25.13 1.63 -18.91
N LEU A 434 26.34 1.95 -18.42
CA LEU A 434 26.98 1.28 -17.27
C LEU A 434 26.95 2.09 -15.97
N THR A 435 26.33 3.25 -15.95
CA THR A 435 26.18 4.05 -14.71
C THR A 435 25.15 3.40 -13.80
N LEU A 436 25.34 3.48 -12.49
CA LEU A 436 24.38 2.93 -11.51
C LEU A 436 22.97 3.45 -11.78
N GLY A 437 21.99 2.55 -11.83
CA GLY A 437 20.59 2.86 -12.15
C GLY A 437 20.28 2.89 -13.66
N ALA A 438 21.23 2.64 -14.56
CA ALA A 438 21.01 2.55 -15.98
C ALA A 438 20.56 1.14 -16.42
N PRO A 439 20.01 0.98 -17.66
CA PRO A 439 19.41 -0.27 -18.11
C PRO A 439 20.41 -1.38 -18.51
N GLY A 440 21.71 -1.12 -18.55
CA GLY A 440 22.68 -2.12 -18.97
C GLY A 440 22.65 -3.37 -18.11
N PRO A 441 22.66 -4.60 -18.70
CA PRO A 441 22.52 -5.85 -17.96
C PRO A 441 23.54 -6.04 -16.84
N GLU A 442 24.79 -5.59 -17.02
CA GLU A 442 25.82 -5.65 -15.98
C GLU A 442 25.42 -4.85 -14.74
N VAL A 443 24.87 -3.64 -14.94
CA VAL A 443 24.42 -2.79 -13.84
C VAL A 443 23.13 -3.31 -13.24
N MET A 444 22.19 -3.78 -14.06
CA MET A 444 20.95 -4.38 -13.58
C MET A 444 21.21 -5.59 -12.68
N ASN A 445 22.18 -6.44 -13.01
CA ASN A 445 22.56 -7.57 -12.15
C ASN A 445 23.13 -7.12 -10.79
N LYS A 446 23.86 -6.01 -10.74
CA LYS A 446 24.28 -5.39 -9.46
C LYS A 446 23.08 -4.88 -8.66
N VAL A 447 22.15 -4.20 -9.33
CA VAL A 447 20.92 -3.69 -8.69
C VAL A 447 20.04 -4.84 -8.18
N ILE A 448 19.90 -5.93 -8.94
CA ILE A 448 19.19 -7.15 -8.52
C ILE A 448 19.81 -7.72 -7.25
N GLY A 449 21.15 -7.77 -7.14
CA GLY A 449 21.83 -8.19 -5.92
C GLY A 449 21.45 -7.35 -4.70
N LEU A 450 21.38 -6.03 -4.85
CA LEU A 450 20.93 -5.11 -3.78
C LEU A 450 19.45 -5.31 -3.42
N TYR A 451 18.60 -5.62 -4.39
CA TYR A 451 17.20 -5.92 -4.14
C TYR A 451 17.02 -7.26 -3.40
N ASP A 452 17.80 -8.28 -3.75
CA ASP A 452 17.80 -9.55 -3.04
C ASP A 452 18.24 -9.39 -1.59
N GLU A 453 19.25 -8.56 -1.31
CA GLU A 453 19.69 -8.24 0.05
C GLU A 453 18.57 -7.50 0.82
N TYR A 454 17.99 -6.46 0.21
CA TYR A 454 16.88 -5.72 0.81
C TYR A 454 15.70 -6.63 1.16
N MET A 455 15.31 -7.54 0.27
CA MET A 455 14.18 -8.46 0.51
C MET A 455 14.47 -9.49 1.60
N LYS A 456 15.74 -9.85 1.82
CA LYS A 456 16.15 -10.73 2.93
C LYS A 456 16.17 -10.02 4.28
N ASP A 457 16.72 -8.79 4.33
CA ASP A 457 16.90 -8.03 5.57
C ASP A 457 15.60 -7.44 6.10
N ASN A 458 14.65 -7.14 5.21
CA ASN A 458 13.36 -6.51 5.52
C ASN A 458 12.19 -7.49 5.32
N GLN A 459 12.25 -8.65 5.96
CA GLN A 459 11.26 -9.70 5.73
C GLN A 459 9.87 -9.35 6.30
N LYS A 460 9.77 -8.77 7.52
CA LYS A 460 8.47 -8.42 8.17
C LYS A 460 8.60 -7.25 9.15
N LEU A 461 7.51 -6.51 9.33
CA LEU A 461 7.31 -5.56 10.43
C LEU A 461 7.12 -6.28 11.78
#